data_409f86a7ca54522adb15561bfb94cdb2
#
_entry.id   409f86a7ca54522adb15561bfb94cdb2
#
_cell.length_a   1.000
_cell.length_b   1.000
_cell.length_c   1.000
_cell.angle_alpha   90.00
_cell.angle_beta   90.00
_cell.angle_gamma   90.00
#
_symmetry.space_group_name_H-M   'P 1'
#
loop_
_entity.id
_entity.type
_entity.pdbx_description
1 polymer ?
#
loop_
_entity_poly.entity_id
_entity_poly.type
_entity_poly.pdbx_seq_one_letter_code
_entity_poly.pdbx_strand_id
1 'polypeptide(L)'
;MTATVTAPRGAFGQIVRNEARLAWRQPAGLIAGVGISLGLLIMFGEVSAFRQSSARLDGLTTFEIYLPILIAFSIGAIALIYLPGPLVSYREQGILRRMSTTPAPASWVLAAQLVVQACAMVFSLLVLLIVSIVFFGASAPKNVGGLILAIVLSIAAMFTIGLTIAAMARTAGAARGILAAVFYPLMFFAGLYYPVQLMPGIMLGISHLTPLGASAQALVYSIYGGFPPVQSLLVLAGYSLIFGYLARRLFRWE
;
A
#
# COMPACT_ATOMS: atom_id res chain seq x y z
N MET A 1 32.14 -18.74 -28.34
CA MET A 1 30.69 -18.89 -28.59
C MET A 1 30.00 -18.96 -27.25
N THR A 2 29.50 -17.85 -26.75
CA THR A 2 28.68 -17.78 -25.51
C THR A 2 27.25 -18.13 -25.88
N ALA A 3 26.87 -19.38 -25.57
CA ALA A 3 25.46 -19.77 -25.69
C ALA A 3 24.63 -18.84 -24.76
N THR A 4 23.79 -18.00 -25.33
CA THR A 4 22.78 -17.24 -24.59
C THR A 4 21.75 -18.24 -24.06
N VAL A 5 21.95 -18.68 -22.80
CA VAL A 5 20.97 -19.51 -22.10
C VAL A 5 19.76 -18.63 -21.83
N THR A 6 18.73 -18.77 -22.65
CA THR A 6 17.45 -18.08 -22.45
C THR A 6 16.69 -18.72 -21.30
N ALA A 7 16.12 -17.90 -20.43
CA ALA A 7 15.29 -18.41 -19.33
C ALA A 7 14.10 -19.23 -19.88
N PRO A 8 13.77 -20.39 -19.29
CA PRO A 8 12.69 -21.23 -19.78
C PRO A 8 11.35 -20.50 -19.75
N ARG A 9 10.51 -20.74 -20.76
CA ARG A 9 9.13 -20.18 -20.84
C ARG A 9 8.38 -20.59 -19.56
N GLY A 10 7.88 -19.62 -18.79
CA GLY A 10 7.17 -19.85 -17.52
C GLY A 10 8.03 -19.72 -16.24
N ALA A 11 9.33 -19.47 -16.34
CA ALA A 11 10.19 -19.28 -15.16
C ALA A 11 9.71 -18.14 -14.25
N PHE A 12 9.25 -17.02 -14.83
CA PHE A 12 8.69 -15.92 -14.06
C PHE A 12 7.44 -16.34 -13.26
N GLY A 13 6.52 -17.10 -13.87
CA GLY A 13 5.35 -17.63 -13.17
C GLY A 13 5.69 -18.57 -12.01
N GLN A 14 6.77 -19.34 -12.14
CA GLN A 14 7.27 -20.18 -11.03
C GLN A 14 7.85 -19.33 -9.89
N ILE A 15 8.55 -18.24 -10.20
CA ILE A 15 9.05 -17.29 -9.19
C ILE A 15 7.87 -16.65 -8.46
N VAL A 16 6.85 -16.13 -9.18
CA VAL A 16 5.64 -15.56 -8.59
C VAL A 16 4.94 -16.58 -7.68
N ARG A 17 4.80 -17.84 -8.12
CA ARG A 17 4.18 -18.89 -7.32
C ARG A 17 4.98 -19.20 -6.05
N ASN A 18 6.30 -19.17 -6.12
CA ASN A 18 7.16 -19.39 -4.96
C ASN A 18 7.06 -18.22 -3.98
N GLU A 19 7.10 -16.97 -4.46
CA GLU A 19 6.91 -15.78 -3.62
C GLU A 19 5.51 -15.78 -2.96
N ALA A 20 4.46 -16.15 -3.69
CA ALA A 20 3.11 -16.29 -3.14
C ALA A 20 3.05 -17.37 -2.03
N ARG A 21 3.74 -18.50 -2.20
CA ARG A 21 3.82 -19.54 -1.17
C ARG A 21 4.60 -19.07 0.06
N LEU A 22 5.68 -18.30 -0.13
CA LEU A 22 6.45 -17.70 0.96
C LEU A 22 5.60 -16.69 1.73
N ALA A 23 4.88 -15.81 1.03
CA ALA A 23 3.95 -14.86 1.65
C ALA A 23 2.86 -15.58 2.47
N TRP A 24 2.33 -16.69 1.98
CA TRP A 24 1.35 -17.51 2.70
C TRP A 24 1.93 -18.21 3.94
N ARG A 25 3.19 -18.65 3.87
CA ARG A 25 3.88 -19.28 5.00
C ARG A 25 4.37 -18.28 6.06
N GLN A 26 4.51 -17.02 5.68
CA GLN A 26 4.86 -15.92 6.56
C GLN A 26 3.72 -14.89 6.59
N PRO A 27 2.56 -15.23 7.20
CA PRO A 27 1.34 -14.44 7.07
C PRO A 27 1.38 -13.11 7.85
N ALA A 28 2.48 -12.79 8.53
CA ALA A 28 2.61 -11.55 9.30
C ALA A 28 2.27 -10.31 8.48
N GLY A 29 2.66 -10.26 7.19
CA GLY A 29 2.33 -9.18 6.26
C GLY A 29 0.84 -9.10 5.94
N LEU A 30 0.22 -10.25 5.67
CA LEU A 30 -1.21 -10.33 5.39
C LEU A 30 -2.03 -10.04 6.65
N ILE A 31 -1.63 -10.58 7.80
CA ILE A 31 -2.33 -10.33 9.08
C ILE A 31 -2.31 -8.84 9.42
N ALA A 32 -1.17 -8.17 9.27
CA ALA A 32 -1.11 -6.76 9.61
C ALA A 32 -1.76 -5.85 8.55
N GLY A 33 -1.59 -6.13 7.27
CA GLY A 33 -2.24 -5.34 6.20
C GLY A 33 -3.74 -5.59 6.12
N VAL A 34 -4.17 -6.84 6.15
CA VAL A 34 -5.59 -7.23 6.00
C VAL A 34 -6.26 -7.39 7.35
N GLY A 35 -5.65 -8.15 8.27
CA GLY A 35 -6.26 -8.54 9.54
C GLY A 35 -6.48 -7.35 10.48
N ILE A 36 -5.47 -6.47 10.62
CA ILE A 36 -5.62 -5.27 11.47
C ILE A 36 -6.65 -4.32 10.87
N SER A 37 -6.60 -4.08 9.56
CA SER A 37 -7.58 -3.22 8.89
C SER A 37 -9.01 -3.75 9.04
N LEU A 38 -9.18 -5.06 8.87
CA LEU A 38 -10.48 -5.72 9.02
C LEU A 38 -10.95 -5.71 10.48
N GLY A 39 -10.06 -5.98 11.43
CA GLY A 39 -10.37 -5.92 12.85
C GLY A 39 -10.83 -4.53 13.29
N LEU A 40 -10.13 -3.48 12.84
CA LEU A 40 -10.54 -2.09 13.08
C LEU A 40 -11.86 -1.76 12.39
N LEU A 41 -12.09 -2.22 11.16
CA LEU A 41 -13.35 -2.02 10.45
C LEU A 41 -14.53 -2.63 11.21
N ILE A 42 -14.38 -3.86 11.67
CA ILE A 42 -15.42 -4.55 12.46
C ILE A 42 -15.63 -3.80 13.78
N MET A 43 -14.55 -3.45 14.49
CA MET A 43 -14.65 -2.70 15.74
C MET A 43 -15.41 -1.38 15.55
N PHE A 44 -15.13 -0.62 14.50
CA PHE A 44 -15.84 0.64 14.22
C PHE A 44 -17.29 0.39 13.77
N GLY A 45 -17.54 -0.69 13.04
CA GLY A 45 -18.89 -1.06 12.61
C GLY A 45 -19.81 -1.51 13.75
N GLU A 46 -19.27 -2.15 14.79
CA GLU A 46 -20.06 -2.59 15.96
C GLU A 46 -20.43 -1.44 16.91
N VAL A 47 -19.68 -0.33 16.90
CA VAL A 47 -19.98 0.84 17.74
C VAL A 47 -21.12 1.64 17.13
N SER A 48 -22.31 1.58 17.72
CA SER A 48 -23.52 2.24 17.23
C SER A 48 -23.36 3.77 17.04
N ALA A 49 -22.57 4.43 17.90
CA ALA A 49 -22.26 5.85 17.78
C ALA A 49 -21.51 6.20 16.47
N PHE A 50 -20.71 5.29 15.93
CA PHE A 50 -19.95 5.50 14.70
C PHE A 50 -20.79 5.32 13.43
N ARG A 51 -21.98 4.76 13.55
CA ARG A 51 -22.96 4.62 12.46
C ARG A 51 -23.97 5.78 12.36
N GLN A 52 -23.86 6.77 13.26
CA GLN A 52 -24.69 7.97 13.20
C GLN A 52 -24.02 9.02 12.31
N SER A 53 -24.81 9.60 11.39
CA SER A 53 -24.33 10.69 10.55
C SER A 53 -24.10 11.97 11.37
N SER A 54 -23.05 12.70 11.05
CA SER A 54 -22.72 13.95 11.73
C SER A 54 -22.54 15.09 10.71
N ALA A 55 -23.18 16.21 10.98
CA ALA A 55 -22.99 17.42 10.17
C ALA A 55 -21.52 17.90 10.16
N ARG A 56 -20.73 17.56 11.19
CA ARG A 56 -19.30 17.88 11.26
C ARG A 56 -18.43 17.03 10.32
N LEU A 57 -18.99 15.97 9.75
CA LEU A 57 -18.32 15.02 8.89
C LEU A 57 -18.95 15.00 7.48
N ASP A 58 -19.40 16.15 6.99
CA ASP A 58 -20.05 16.33 5.68
C ASP A 58 -21.26 15.39 5.46
N GLY A 59 -21.97 15.06 6.54
CA GLY A 59 -23.13 14.16 6.51
C GLY A 59 -22.78 12.67 6.48
N LEU A 60 -21.51 12.32 6.45
CA LEU A 60 -21.04 10.94 6.53
C LEU A 60 -21.05 10.45 7.99
N THR A 61 -21.10 9.12 8.13
CA THR A 61 -20.88 8.46 9.41
C THR A 61 -19.38 8.35 9.69
N THR A 62 -19.00 8.24 10.94
CA THR A 62 -17.60 7.97 11.31
C THR A 62 -17.12 6.67 10.64
N PHE A 63 -17.95 5.64 10.58
CA PHE A 63 -17.65 4.38 9.89
C PHE A 63 -17.32 4.58 8.41
N GLU A 64 -18.12 5.38 7.69
CA GLU A 64 -17.89 5.67 6.27
C GLU A 64 -16.59 6.43 6.02
N ILE A 65 -16.18 7.30 6.94
CA ILE A 65 -14.89 8.01 6.83
C ILE A 65 -13.72 7.07 7.09
N TYR A 66 -13.84 6.15 8.06
CA TYR A 66 -12.75 5.24 8.38
C TYR A 66 -12.53 4.15 7.34
N LEU A 67 -13.55 3.71 6.58
CA LEU A 67 -13.38 2.68 5.56
C LEU A 67 -12.27 3.01 4.53
N PRO A 68 -12.27 4.16 3.84
CA PRO A 68 -11.19 4.51 2.91
C PRO A 68 -9.83 4.74 3.62
N ILE A 69 -9.83 5.21 4.86
CA ILE A 69 -8.62 5.36 5.68
C ILE A 69 -8.01 3.98 5.98
N LEU A 70 -8.82 2.98 6.31
CA LEU A 70 -8.36 1.60 6.55
C LEU A 70 -7.87 0.92 5.27
N ILE A 71 -8.44 1.25 4.11
CA ILE A 71 -7.91 0.83 2.82
C ILE A 71 -6.53 1.44 2.58
N ALA A 72 -6.37 2.76 2.80
CA ALA A 72 -5.07 3.43 2.68
C ALA A 72 -4.05 2.89 3.69
N PHE A 73 -4.49 2.59 4.93
CA PHE A 73 -3.67 1.92 5.95
C PHE A 73 -3.15 0.58 5.46
N SER A 74 -4.02 -0.26 4.90
CA SER A 74 -3.62 -1.57 4.38
C SER A 74 -2.59 -1.45 3.26
N ILE A 75 -2.80 -0.53 2.30
CA ILE A 75 -1.84 -0.24 1.22
C ILE A 75 -0.49 0.20 1.82
N GLY A 76 -0.50 1.16 2.75
CA GLY A 76 0.71 1.66 3.40
C GLY A 76 1.44 0.59 4.21
N ALA A 77 0.73 -0.22 5.00
CA ALA A 77 1.30 -1.28 5.80
C ALA A 77 1.99 -2.34 4.92
N ILE A 78 1.31 -2.81 3.87
CA ILE A 78 1.87 -3.81 2.96
C ILE A 78 3.09 -3.22 2.21
N ALA A 79 3.01 -1.99 1.70
CA ALA A 79 4.06 -1.38 0.92
C ALA A 79 5.28 -0.96 1.75
N LEU A 80 5.08 -0.41 2.95
CA LEU A 80 6.17 0.16 3.73
C LEU A 80 6.70 -0.79 4.81
N ILE A 81 5.86 -1.63 5.41
CA ILE A 81 6.32 -2.50 6.49
C ILE A 81 6.77 -3.88 5.97
N TYR A 82 6.05 -4.43 4.97
CA TYR A 82 6.28 -5.82 4.55
C TYR A 82 7.07 -5.99 3.27
N LEU A 83 6.91 -5.14 2.26
CA LEU A 83 7.62 -5.26 0.98
C LEU A 83 9.16 -5.16 1.13
N PRO A 84 9.71 -4.19 1.89
CA PRO A 84 11.16 -3.99 1.93
C PRO A 84 11.93 -5.06 2.69
N GLY A 85 11.31 -5.69 3.69
CA GLY A 85 11.97 -6.68 4.55
C GLY A 85 12.59 -7.84 3.78
N PRO A 86 11.83 -8.60 2.98
CA PRO A 86 12.35 -9.67 2.14
C PRO A 86 13.41 -9.21 1.15
N LEU A 87 13.24 -8.04 0.51
CA LEU A 87 14.19 -7.52 -0.47
C LEU A 87 15.57 -7.23 0.14
N VAL A 88 15.59 -6.58 1.29
CA VAL A 88 16.85 -6.30 2.01
C VAL A 88 17.46 -7.59 2.53
N SER A 89 16.65 -8.52 3.04
CA SER A 89 17.09 -9.84 3.51
C SER A 89 17.70 -10.67 2.37
N TYR A 90 17.13 -10.67 1.18
CA TYR A 90 17.69 -11.34 0.01
C TYR A 90 19.04 -10.78 -0.40
N ARG A 91 19.23 -9.46 -0.24
CA ARG A 91 20.52 -8.81 -0.47
C ARG A 91 21.54 -9.20 0.61
N GLU A 92 21.18 -9.15 1.90
CA GLU A 92 22.03 -9.55 3.01
C GLU A 92 22.52 -11.01 2.89
N GLN A 93 21.64 -11.91 2.44
CA GLN A 93 21.95 -13.33 2.27
C GLN A 93 22.69 -13.64 0.95
N GLY A 94 22.95 -12.63 0.12
CA GLY A 94 23.61 -12.79 -1.18
C GLY A 94 22.77 -13.58 -2.20
N ILE A 95 21.47 -13.72 -1.99
CA ILE A 95 20.58 -14.44 -2.91
C ILE A 95 20.53 -13.73 -4.27
N LEU A 96 20.44 -12.41 -4.28
CA LEU A 96 20.42 -11.62 -5.51
C LEU A 96 21.71 -11.79 -6.32
N ARG A 97 22.86 -11.84 -5.64
CA ARG A 97 24.17 -12.09 -6.27
C ARG A 97 24.27 -13.51 -6.86
N ARG A 98 23.74 -14.52 -6.18
CA ARG A 98 23.67 -15.89 -6.73
C ARG A 98 22.73 -15.97 -7.92
N MET A 99 21.64 -15.21 -7.91
CA MET A 99 20.71 -15.17 -9.05
C MET A 99 21.32 -14.51 -10.29
N SER A 100 22.24 -13.57 -10.15
CA SER A 100 22.90 -12.95 -11.30
C SER A 100 23.76 -13.93 -12.12
N THR A 101 24.11 -15.10 -11.56
CA THR A 101 24.79 -16.19 -12.27
C THR A 101 23.82 -17.17 -12.94
N THR A 102 22.52 -16.97 -12.80
CA THR A 102 21.48 -17.78 -13.43
C THR A 102 20.89 -17.09 -14.67
N PRO A 103 20.25 -17.81 -15.60
CA PRO A 103 19.60 -17.19 -16.76
C PRO A 103 18.36 -16.33 -16.39
N ALA A 104 17.87 -16.41 -15.15
CA ALA A 104 16.76 -15.59 -14.67
C ALA A 104 17.29 -14.30 -14.03
N PRO A 105 16.94 -13.11 -14.56
CA PRO A 105 17.42 -11.84 -13.99
C PRO A 105 16.86 -11.61 -12.57
N ALA A 106 17.70 -11.10 -11.66
CA ALA A 106 17.30 -10.78 -10.29
C ALA A 106 16.10 -9.82 -10.19
N SER A 107 15.88 -8.98 -11.22
CA SER A 107 14.71 -8.12 -11.33
C SER A 107 13.38 -8.88 -11.37
N TRP A 108 13.38 -10.16 -11.76
CA TRP A 108 12.17 -10.98 -11.75
C TRP A 108 11.68 -11.30 -10.34
N VAL A 109 12.59 -11.46 -9.37
CA VAL A 109 12.20 -11.63 -7.96
C VAL A 109 11.53 -10.36 -7.43
N LEU A 110 12.10 -9.19 -7.75
CA LEU A 110 11.50 -7.92 -7.38
C LEU A 110 10.10 -7.77 -8.00
N ALA A 111 9.99 -8.02 -9.31
CA ALA A 111 8.71 -7.95 -10.01
C ALA A 111 7.69 -8.94 -9.44
N ALA A 112 8.11 -10.18 -9.13
CA ALA A 112 7.25 -11.19 -8.52
C ALA A 112 6.74 -10.77 -7.15
N GLN A 113 7.61 -10.19 -6.31
CA GLN A 113 7.20 -9.64 -5.01
C GLN A 113 6.20 -8.49 -5.17
N LEU A 114 6.44 -7.56 -6.09
CA LEU A 114 5.50 -6.46 -6.35
C LEU A 114 4.13 -6.99 -6.79
N VAL A 115 4.09 -8.01 -7.66
CA VAL A 115 2.84 -8.65 -8.09
C VAL A 115 2.12 -9.28 -6.91
N VAL A 116 2.81 -10.08 -6.09
CA VAL A 116 2.20 -10.76 -4.93
C VAL A 116 1.66 -9.75 -3.92
N GLN A 117 2.41 -8.69 -3.63
CA GLN A 117 1.99 -7.65 -2.70
C GLN A 117 0.84 -6.80 -3.25
N ALA A 118 0.84 -6.49 -4.56
CA ALA A 118 -0.27 -5.80 -5.21
C ALA A 118 -1.56 -6.65 -5.15
N CYS A 119 -1.45 -7.96 -5.39
CA CYS A 119 -2.59 -8.89 -5.22
C CYS A 119 -3.11 -8.90 -3.78
N ALA A 120 -2.21 -8.89 -2.78
CA ALA A 120 -2.59 -8.82 -1.38
C ALA A 120 -3.31 -7.50 -1.03
N MET A 121 -2.88 -6.37 -1.59
CA MET A 121 -3.54 -5.07 -1.40
C MET A 121 -4.94 -5.05 -2.05
N VAL A 122 -5.07 -5.55 -3.28
CA VAL A 122 -6.36 -5.67 -3.95
C VAL A 122 -7.29 -6.62 -3.18
N PHE A 123 -6.77 -7.74 -2.70
CA PHE A 123 -7.53 -8.66 -1.85
C PHE A 123 -8.01 -7.97 -0.56
N SER A 124 -7.14 -7.23 0.13
CA SER A 124 -7.51 -6.47 1.33
C SER A 124 -8.63 -5.46 1.05
N LEU A 125 -8.50 -4.69 -0.04
CA LEU A 125 -9.52 -3.75 -0.48
C LEU A 125 -10.87 -4.44 -0.68
N LEU A 126 -10.88 -5.55 -1.44
CA LEU A 126 -12.12 -6.28 -1.73
C LEU A 126 -12.77 -6.81 -0.44
N VAL A 127 -11.97 -7.36 0.48
CA VAL A 127 -12.47 -7.83 1.77
C VAL A 127 -13.07 -6.68 2.57
N LEU A 128 -12.39 -5.54 2.68
CA LEU A 128 -12.89 -4.38 3.41
C LEU A 128 -14.17 -3.82 2.80
N LEU A 129 -14.26 -3.71 1.47
CA LEU A 129 -15.46 -3.25 0.78
C LEU A 129 -16.61 -4.24 0.93
N ILE A 130 -16.38 -5.54 0.72
CA ILE A 130 -17.43 -6.55 0.84
C ILE A 130 -17.97 -6.60 2.27
N VAL A 131 -17.09 -6.63 3.26
CA VAL A 131 -17.51 -6.67 4.67
C VAL A 131 -18.27 -5.40 5.04
N SER A 132 -17.82 -4.21 4.61
CA SER A 132 -18.51 -2.96 4.91
C SER A 132 -19.91 -2.89 4.28
N ILE A 133 -20.08 -3.38 3.06
CA ILE A 133 -21.37 -3.36 2.35
C ILE A 133 -22.31 -4.43 2.92
N VAL A 134 -21.84 -5.68 3.06
CA VAL A 134 -22.70 -6.82 3.40
C VAL A 134 -23.09 -6.82 4.88
N PHE A 135 -22.17 -6.51 5.78
CA PHE A 135 -22.42 -6.61 7.23
C PHE A 135 -22.80 -5.29 7.88
N PHE A 136 -22.34 -4.17 7.33
CA PHE A 136 -22.57 -2.85 7.94
C PHE A 136 -23.41 -1.90 7.07
N GLY A 137 -23.87 -2.35 5.89
CA GLY A 137 -24.76 -1.57 5.04
C GLY A 137 -24.12 -0.32 4.43
N ALA A 138 -22.79 -0.30 4.27
CA ALA A 138 -22.12 0.81 3.63
C ALA A 138 -22.54 0.95 2.17
N SER A 139 -22.52 2.18 1.66
CA SER A 139 -22.84 2.47 0.27
C SER A 139 -21.80 1.87 -0.69
N ALA A 140 -22.24 1.32 -1.81
CA ALA A 140 -21.33 0.91 -2.87
C ALA A 140 -20.59 2.13 -3.46
N PRO A 141 -19.35 1.96 -3.95
CA PRO A 141 -18.58 3.06 -4.51
C PRO A 141 -19.32 3.76 -5.66
N LYS A 142 -19.45 5.10 -5.57
CA LYS A 142 -20.14 5.90 -6.58
C LYS A 142 -19.38 6.02 -7.89
N ASN A 143 -18.04 6.00 -7.82
CA ASN A 143 -17.19 6.08 -9.00
C ASN A 143 -16.12 5.00 -9.00
N VAL A 144 -16.44 3.87 -9.63
CA VAL A 144 -15.53 2.71 -9.72
C VAL A 144 -14.27 3.04 -10.52
N GLY A 145 -14.38 3.83 -11.60
CA GLY A 145 -13.22 4.23 -12.40
C GLY A 145 -12.25 5.11 -11.60
N GLY A 146 -12.77 6.09 -10.86
CA GLY A 146 -11.99 6.91 -9.95
C GLY A 146 -11.36 6.10 -8.82
N LEU A 147 -12.09 5.12 -8.28
CA LEU A 147 -11.60 4.21 -7.25
C LEU A 147 -10.40 3.38 -7.75
N ILE A 148 -10.51 2.79 -8.93
CA ILE A 148 -9.42 2.02 -9.54
C ILE A 148 -8.19 2.91 -9.75
N LEU A 149 -8.37 4.12 -10.30
CA LEU A 149 -7.29 5.07 -10.50
C LEU A 149 -6.62 5.47 -9.18
N ALA A 150 -7.41 5.79 -8.15
CA ALA A 150 -6.91 6.13 -6.82
C ALA A 150 -6.09 4.98 -6.21
N ILE A 151 -6.57 3.73 -6.33
CA ILE A 151 -5.88 2.54 -5.83
C ILE A 151 -4.56 2.33 -6.56
N VAL A 152 -4.56 2.37 -7.89
CA VAL A 152 -3.35 2.15 -8.70
C VAL A 152 -2.28 3.18 -8.37
N LEU A 153 -2.64 4.46 -8.30
CA LEU A 153 -1.70 5.53 -7.94
C LEU A 153 -1.23 5.42 -6.48
N SER A 154 -2.11 5.04 -5.55
CA SER A 154 -1.74 4.83 -4.15
C SER A 154 -0.75 3.67 -3.99
N ILE A 155 -1.01 2.55 -4.65
CA ILE A 155 -0.09 1.40 -4.67
C ILE A 155 1.26 1.81 -5.27
N ALA A 156 1.25 2.49 -6.42
CA ALA A 156 2.48 2.94 -7.08
C ALA A 156 3.29 3.89 -6.19
N ALA A 157 2.66 4.90 -5.58
CA ALA A 157 3.33 5.83 -4.68
C ALA A 157 3.94 5.13 -3.46
N MET A 158 3.17 4.25 -2.79
CA MET A 158 3.65 3.55 -1.60
C MET A 158 4.75 2.54 -1.93
N PHE A 159 4.63 1.80 -3.04
CA PHE A 159 5.67 0.87 -3.46
C PHE A 159 6.98 1.57 -3.80
N THR A 160 6.92 2.68 -4.53
CA THR A 160 8.14 3.40 -4.91
C THR A 160 8.85 4.01 -3.71
N ILE A 161 8.12 4.51 -2.70
CA ILE A 161 8.69 4.95 -1.42
C ILE A 161 9.35 3.76 -0.70
N GLY A 162 8.63 2.65 -0.53
CA GLY A 162 9.13 1.43 0.11
C GLY A 162 10.39 0.89 -0.56
N LEU A 163 10.40 0.83 -1.91
CA LEU A 163 11.55 0.40 -2.69
C LEU A 163 12.74 1.35 -2.55
N THR A 164 12.51 2.65 -2.51
CA THR A 164 13.59 3.65 -2.31
C THR A 164 14.25 3.44 -0.95
N ILE A 165 13.46 3.26 0.11
CA ILE A 165 13.99 3.01 1.46
C ILE A 165 14.72 1.66 1.50
N ALA A 166 14.18 0.62 0.86
CA ALA A 166 14.86 -0.67 0.74
C ALA A 166 16.20 -0.58 0.00
N ALA A 167 16.28 0.26 -1.04
CA ALA A 167 17.51 0.51 -1.78
C ALA A 167 18.59 1.19 -0.93
N MET A 168 18.18 2.11 -0.04
CA MET A 168 19.10 2.87 0.83
C MET A 168 19.49 2.11 2.10
N ALA A 169 18.64 1.26 2.62
CA ALA A 169 18.88 0.56 3.87
C ALA A 169 19.98 -0.48 3.71
N ARG A 170 20.93 -0.51 4.65
CA ARG A 170 22.03 -1.49 4.66
C ARG A 170 21.63 -2.83 5.24
N THR A 171 20.69 -2.84 6.19
CA THR A 171 20.22 -4.05 6.87
C THR A 171 18.69 -4.08 6.94
N ALA A 172 18.11 -5.28 7.02
CA ALA A 172 16.68 -5.47 7.17
C ALA A 172 16.15 -4.83 8.46
N GLY A 173 16.96 -4.79 9.51
CA GLY A 173 16.64 -4.08 10.76
C GLY A 173 16.55 -2.58 10.56
N ALA A 174 17.55 -1.97 9.90
CA ALA A 174 17.56 -0.54 9.57
C ALA A 174 16.39 -0.15 8.65
N ALA A 175 16.11 -0.98 7.62
CA ALA A 175 14.95 -0.76 6.76
C ALA A 175 13.65 -0.71 7.55
N ARG A 176 13.41 -1.68 8.43
CA ARG A 176 12.20 -1.72 9.28
C ARG A 176 12.07 -0.50 10.18
N GLY A 177 13.18 -0.05 10.80
CA GLY A 177 13.19 1.14 11.64
C GLY A 177 12.83 2.42 10.88
N ILE A 178 13.46 2.65 9.72
CA ILE A 178 13.18 3.82 8.86
C ILE A 178 11.73 3.78 8.37
N LEU A 179 11.28 2.63 7.90
CA LEU A 179 9.92 2.48 7.37
C LEU A 179 8.85 2.70 8.43
N ALA A 180 9.06 2.20 9.65
CA ALA A 180 8.17 2.48 10.77
C ALA A 180 8.14 3.98 11.10
N ALA A 181 9.31 4.63 11.16
CA ALA A 181 9.42 6.07 11.40
C ALA A 181 8.73 6.93 10.33
N VAL A 182 8.65 6.45 9.09
CA VAL A 182 7.92 7.11 8.00
C VAL A 182 6.42 6.77 8.04
N PHE A 183 6.08 5.50 8.29
CA PHE A 183 4.71 5.00 8.23
C PHE A 183 3.80 5.62 9.28
N TYR A 184 4.23 5.68 10.55
CA TYR A 184 3.37 6.19 11.63
C TYR A 184 2.98 7.67 11.48
N PRO A 185 3.89 8.60 11.13
CA PRO A 185 3.48 9.98 10.80
C PRO A 185 2.54 10.06 9.60
N LEU A 186 2.78 9.26 8.55
CA LEU A 186 1.89 9.23 7.39
C LEU A 186 0.49 8.75 7.76
N MET A 187 0.35 7.80 8.71
CA MET A 187 -0.94 7.35 9.23
C MET A 187 -1.69 8.45 9.98
N PHE A 188 -0.97 9.29 10.72
CA PHE A 188 -1.58 10.45 11.35
C PHE A 188 -2.22 11.37 10.31
N PHE A 189 -1.47 11.73 9.27
CA PHE A 189 -1.97 12.58 8.19
C PHE A 189 -2.98 11.91 7.27
N ALA A 190 -3.04 10.57 7.24
CA ALA A 190 -4.12 9.85 6.57
C ALA A 190 -5.46 9.88 7.31
N GLY A 191 -5.46 10.33 8.57
CA GLY A 191 -6.66 10.45 9.36
C GLY A 191 -6.97 9.26 10.29
N LEU A 192 -6.01 8.32 10.47
CA LEU A 192 -6.26 7.14 11.29
C LEU A 192 -6.47 7.47 12.76
N TYR A 193 -5.68 8.41 13.31
CA TYR A 193 -5.75 8.79 14.73
C TYR A 193 -6.67 9.99 14.96
N TYR A 194 -6.83 10.85 13.95
CA TYR A 194 -7.67 12.04 14.03
C TYR A 194 -8.26 12.32 12.65
N PRO A 195 -9.61 12.33 12.49
CA PRO A 195 -10.27 12.52 11.20
C PRO A 195 -9.77 13.77 10.48
N VAL A 196 -9.44 13.65 9.20
CA VAL A 196 -8.89 14.74 8.38
C VAL A 196 -9.81 15.95 8.35
N GLN A 197 -11.13 15.72 8.37
CA GLN A 197 -12.17 16.75 8.37
C GLN A 197 -12.14 17.67 9.62
N LEU A 198 -11.56 17.17 10.70
CA LEU A 198 -11.44 17.92 11.97
C LEU A 198 -10.05 18.54 12.16
N MET A 199 -9.11 18.34 11.21
CA MET A 199 -7.76 18.87 11.32
C MET A 199 -7.74 20.40 11.14
N PRO A 200 -6.93 21.13 11.95
CA PRO A 200 -6.68 22.57 11.72
C PRO A 200 -6.07 22.80 10.33
N GLY A 201 -6.32 23.98 9.74
CA GLY A 201 -5.98 24.29 8.35
C GLY A 201 -4.56 23.94 7.90
N ILE A 202 -3.54 24.19 8.75
CA ILE A 202 -2.14 23.81 8.43
C ILE A 202 -1.98 22.30 8.35
N MET A 203 -2.52 21.54 9.31
CA MET A 203 -2.46 20.08 9.32
C MET A 203 -3.23 19.48 8.15
N LEU A 204 -4.37 20.06 7.81
CA LEU A 204 -5.16 19.68 6.65
C LEU A 204 -4.36 19.87 5.35
N GLY A 205 -3.68 21.00 5.20
CA GLY A 205 -2.80 21.26 4.05
C GLY A 205 -1.68 20.23 3.93
N ILE A 206 -1.03 19.88 5.06
CA ILE A 206 0.01 18.84 5.09
C ILE A 206 -0.60 17.46 4.73
N SER A 207 -1.76 17.12 5.30
CA SER A 207 -2.47 15.88 5.00
C SER A 207 -2.68 15.69 3.49
N HIS A 208 -3.16 16.73 2.81
CA HIS A 208 -3.41 16.70 1.36
C HIS A 208 -2.13 16.52 0.51
N LEU A 209 -0.98 16.91 1.04
CA LEU A 209 0.32 16.77 0.37
C LEU A 209 1.06 15.49 0.75
N THR A 210 0.64 14.79 1.80
CA THR A 210 1.24 13.50 2.14
C THR A 210 0.68 12.38 1.26
N PRO A 211 1.48 11.36 0.91
CA PRO A 211 1.04 10.32 -0.01
C PRO A 211 -0.12 9.47 0.56
N LEU A 212 -0.13 9.18 1.88
CA LEU A 212 -1.24 8.44 2.48
C LEU A 212 -2.47 9.30 2.74
N GLY A 213 -2.29 10.58 3.07
CA GLY A 213 -3.42 11.52 3.17
C GLY A 213 -4.09 11.76 1.82
N ALA A 214 -3.31 11.99 0.76
CA ALA A 214 -3.83 12.08 -0.61
C ALA A 214 -4.53 10.79 -1.06
N SER A 215 -3.98 9.61 -0.67
CA SER A 215 -4.61 8.31 -0.91
C SER A 215 -5.97 8.20 -0.22
N ALA A 216 -6.03 8.45 1.08
CA ALA A 216 -7.28 8.41 1.84
C ALA A 216 -8.33 9.35 1.26
N GLN A 217 -7.94 10.59 0.91
CA GLN A 217 -8.83 11.57 0.31
C GLN A 217 -9.35 11.12 -1.07
N ALA A 218 -8.47 10.62 -1.95
CA ALA A 218 -8.88 10.11 -3.26
C ALA A 218 -9.87 8.94 -3.13
N LEU A 219 -9.67 8.06 -2.14
CA LEU A 219 -10.56 6.94 -1.86
C LEU A 219 -11.91 7.39 -1.28
N VAL A 220 -11.92 8.36 -0.33
CA VAL A 220 -13.17 8.94 0.21
C VAL A 220 -14.04 9.49 -0.91
N TYR A 221 -13.46 10.33 -1.78
CA TYR A 221 -14.20 10.91 -2.90
C TYR A 221 -14.70 9.85 -3.88
N SER A 222 -13.90 8.85 -4.21
CA SER A 222 -14.30 7.78 -5.13
C SER A 222 -15.44 6.91 -4.59
N ILE A 223 -15.46 6.69 -3.27
CA ILE A 223 -16.49 5.86 -2.64
C ILE A 223 -17.78 6.68 -2.42
N TYR A 224 -17.68 7.91 -1.88
CA TYR A 224 -18.85 8.64 -1.42
C TYR A 224 -19.16 9.91 -2.23
N GLY A 225 -18.18 10.54 -2.88
CA GLY A 225 -18.32 11.84 -3.55
C GLY A 225 -18.47 11.77 -5.06
N GLY A 226 -17.63 11.05 -5.74
CA GLY A 226 -17.56 11.01 -7.20
C GLY A 226 -16.13 10.80 -7.71
N PHE A 227 -15.66 11.66 -8.64
CA PHE A 227 -14.29 11.53 -9.15
C PHE A 227 -13.27 12.06 -8.11
N PRO A 228 -12.11 11.38 -7.92
CA PRO A 228 -11.08 11.82 -6.97
C PRO A 228 -10.57 13.24 -7.28
N PRO A 229 -10.21 14.03 -6.26
CA PRO A 229 -9.64 15.35 -6.47
C PRO A 229 -8.36 15.27 -7.28
N VAL A 230 -8.25 16.15 -8.30
CA VAL A 230 -7.06 16.21 -9.16
C VAL A 230 -5.79 16.43 -8.35
N GLN A 231 -5.86 17.24 -7.29
CA GLN A 231 -4.74 17.48 -6.38
C GLN A 231 -4.21 16.17 -5.78
N SER A 232 -5.09 15.31 -5.27
CA SER A 232 -4.69 14.02 -4.68
C SER A 232 -4.04 13.11 -5.72
N LEU A 233 -4.58 13.08 -6.95
CA LEU A 233 -4.01 12.30 -8.05
C LEU A 233 -2.63 12.81 -8.45
N LEU A 234 -2.44 14.14 -8.54
CA LEU A 234 -1.16 14.76 -8.86
C LEU A 234 -0.11 14.50 -7.78
N VAL A 235 -0.50 14.58 -6.50
CA VAL A 235 0.39 14.25 -5.38
C VAL A 235 0.84 12.79 -5.47
N LEU A 236 -0.08 11.85 -5.65
CA LEU A 236 0.25 10.42 -5.77
C LEU A 236 1.11 10.12 -6.99
N ALA A 237 0.80 10.72 -8.14
CA ALA A 237 1.62 10.60 -9.35
C ALA A 237 3.02 11.19 -9.14
N GLY A 238 3.13 12.36 -8.51
CA GLY A 238 4.40 13.00 -8.18
C GLY A 238 5.28 12.11 -7.30
N TYR A 239 4.73 11.57 -6.22
CA TYR A 239 5.45 10.61 -5.37
C TYR A 239 5.87 9.35 -6.15
N SER A 240 4.99 8.80 -6.97
CA SER A 240 5.29 7.62 -7.79
C SER A 240 6.46 7.86 -8.73
N LEU A 241 6.49 9.01 -9.40
CA LEU A 241 7.55 9.37 -10.37
C LEU A 241 8.87 9.68 -9.67
N ILE A 242 8.85 10.52 -8.63
CA ILE A 242 10.06 10.94 -7.90
C ILE A 242 10.71 9.74 -7.24
N PHE A 243 9.97 9.00 -6.42
CA PHE A 243 10.51 7.85 -5.70
C PHE A 243 10.75 6.65 -6.62
N GLY A 244 9.99 6.50 -7.70
CA GLY A 244 10.28 5.50 -8.74
C GLY A 244 11.61 5.75 -9.44
N TYR A 245 11.92 7.00 -9.77
CA TYR A 245 13.22 7.40 -10.31
C TYR A 245 14.35 7.18 -9.29
N LEU A 246 14.15 7.59 -8.03
CA LEU A 246 15.14 7.38 -6.97
C LEU A 246 15.37 5.89 -6.70
N ALA A 247 14.32 5.08 -6.61
CA ALA A 247 14.44 3.65 -6.44
C ALA A 247 15.26 3.02 -7.56
N ARG A 248 14.97 3.37 -8.83
CA ARG A 248 15.72 2.86 -9.98
C ARG A 248 17.20 3.26 -9.95
N ARG A 249 17.51 4.46 -9.47
CA ARG A 249 18.90 4.97 -9.40
C ARG A 249 19.69 4.40 -8.24
N LEU A 250 19.04 4.21 -7.09
CA LEU A 250 19.68 3.80 -5.85
C LEU A 250 19.73 2.28 -5.68
N PHE A 251 18.87 1.54 -6.40
CA PHE A 251 18.82 0.09 -6.25
C PHE A 251 20.07 -0.56 -6.85
N ARG A 252 20.92 -1.06 -5.97
CA ARG A 252 22.11 -1.85 -6.34
C ARG A 252 21.78 -3.32 -6.20
N TRP A 253 22.09 -4.07 -7.25
CA TRP A 253 21.85 -5.52 -7.30
C TRP A 253 22.98 -6.34 -6.64
N GLU A 254 24.01 -5.64 -6.13
CA GLU A 254 25.20 -6.22 -5.52
C GLU A 254 25.16 -6.11 -3.99
#